data_fcc7f3394f4f9eef3c0f35ab0b1b9321
#
_entry.id   fcc7f3394f4f9eef3c0f35ab0b1b9321
#
_cell.length_a   1.000
_cell.length_b   1.000
_cell.length_c   1.000
_cell.angle_alpha   90.00
_cell.angle_beta   90.00
_cell.angle_gamma   90.00
#
_symmetry.space_group_name_H-M   'P 1'
#
loop_
_entity.id
_entity.type
_entity.pdbx_description
1 polymer ?
#
loop_
_entity_poly.entity_id
_entity_poly.type
_entity_poly.pdbx_seq_one_letter_code
_entity_poly.pdbx_strand_id
1 'polypeptide(L)'
;MKNKKGSIAATLTSALLFLSLTAQAQTSSAVTPIHFGKGQVSTVITGKLSPNQDAAWYQFGATAGQFALINISPLAGTSETANVGVLHMPDGSYDGNKGGIVYQGCLPKTGTYRLKMGRNLMATNGKTAGYRTEVIILPKYASRKLCD
;
A
#
# COMPACT_ATOMS: atom_id res chain seq x y z
N MET A 1 -62.22 -59.03 -20.69
CA MET A 1 -62.74 -58.32 -19.49
C MET A 1 -61.60 -58.02 -18.51
N LYS A 2 -61.66 -56.90 -17.92
CA LYS A 2 -60.80 -56.31 -16.87
C LYS A 2 -59.61 -55.50 -17.33
N ASN A 3 -59.86 -54.17 -17.41
CA ASN A 3 -58.91 -53.08 -17.43
C ASN A 3 -58.08 -53.02 -16.13
N LYS A 4 -56.79 -52.86 -16.24
CA LYS A 4 -56.01 -52.37 -15.14
C LYS A 4 -55.26 -51.07 -15.61
N LYS A 5 -55.73 -49.95 -15.06
CA LYS A 5 -55.11 -48.66 -15.18
C LYS A 5 -53.83 -48.69 -14.38
N GLY A 6 -52.66 -48.51 -15.02
CA GLY A 6 -51.37 -48.24 -14.36
C GLY A 6 -51.19 -46.77 -14.26
N SER A 7 -51.11 -46.26 -13.02
CA SER A 7 -50.77 -44.88 -12.69
C SER A 7 -49.26 -44.68 -12.80
N ILE A 8 -48.86 -43.79 -13.66
CA ILE A 8 -47.45 -43.37 -13.76
C ILE A 8 -47.26 -42.20 -12.80
N ALA A 9 -46.59 -42.44 -11.71
CA ALA A 9 -46.13 -41.37 -10.78
C ALA A 9 -44.86 -40.75 -11.34
N ALA A 10 -44.96 -39.49 -11.75
CA ALA A 10 -43.80 -38.68 -12.12
C ALA A 10 -43.15 -38.11 -10.87
N THR A 11 -41.98 -38.60 -10.52
CA THR A 11 -41.14 -38.04 -9.47
C THR A 11 -40.35 -36.88 -10.07
N LEU A 12 -40.72 -35.65 -9.69
CA LEU A 12 -39.88 -34.44 -9.93
C LEU A 12 -38.74 -34.43 -8.94
N THR A 13 -37.53 -34.69 -9.43
CA THR A 13 -36.31 -34.51 -8.68
C THR A 13 -35.87 -33.05 -8.84
N SER A 14 -36.13 -32.22 -7.83
CA SER A 14 -35.59 -30.85 -7.73
C SER A 14 -34.10 -30.93 -7.41
N ALA A 15 -33.26 -30.62 -8.40
CA ALA A 15 -31.85 -30.44 -8.20
C ALA A 15 -31.60 -28.99 -7.63
N LEU A 16 -31.32 -28.91 -6.34
CA LEU A 16 -30.81 -27.67 -5.74
C LEU A 16 -29.35 -27.46 -6.17
N LEU A 17 -29.12 -26.51 -7.07
CA LEU A 17 -27.79 -26.00 -7.34
C LEU A 17 -27.38 -25.09 -6.17
N PHE A 18 -26.51 -25.57 -5.31
CA PHE A 18 -25.77 -24.72 -4.37
C PHE A 18 -24.71 -23.93 -5.13
N LEU A 19 -24.97 -22.66 -5.43
CA LEU A 19 -23.91 -21.72 -5.81
C LEU A 19 -23.10 -21.43 -4.55
N SER A 20 -21.97 -22.09 -4.42
CA SER A 20 -20.94 -21.71 -3.46
C SER A 20 -20.29 -20.40 -3.92
N LEU A 21 -20.69 -19.26 -3.31
CA LEU A 21 -19.93 -18.02 -3.40
C LEU A 21 -18.61 -18.25 -2.67
N THR A 22 -17.54 -18.49 -3.41
CA THR A 22 -16.20 -18.37 -2.87
C THR A 22 -15.90 -16.89 -2.65
N ALA A 23 -16.03 -16.45 -1.39
CA ALA A 23 -15.53 -15.14 -0.98
C ALA A 23 -14.01 -15.13 -1.19
N GLN A 24 -13.55 -14.46 -2.24
CA GLN A 24 -12.13 -14.17 -2.39
C GLN A 24 -11.77 -13.16 -1.30
N ALA A 25 -11.07 -13.62 -0.29
CA ALA A 25 -10.43 -12.74 0.68
C ALA A 25 -9.41 -11.89 -0.06
N GLN A 26 -9.77 -10.65 -0.35
CA GLN A 26 -8.80 -9.64 -0.77
C GLN A 26 -7.86 -9.43 0.41
N THR A 27 -6.63 -9.91 0.30
CA THR A 27 -5.55 -9.55 1.20
C THR A 27 -5.27 -8.06 1.03
N SER A 28 -5.97 -7.23 1.79
CA SER A 28 -5.62 -5.82 1.93
C SER A 28 -4.22 -5.77 2.55
N SER A 29 -3.25 -5.28 1.79
CA SER A 29 -1.90 -5.04 2.33
C SER A 29 -2.03 -4.15 3.56
N ALA A 30 -1.62 -4.67 4.72
CA ALA A 30 -1.68 -3.92 5.96
C ALA A 30 -0.89 -2.61 5.82
N VAL A 31 -1.53 -1.49 6.19
CA VAL A 31 -0.90 -0.17 6.15
C VAL A 31 -0.31 0.13 7.53
N THR A 32 1.00 0.36 7.59
CA THR A 32 1.72 0.61 8.84
C THR A 32 1.75 2.11 9.15
N PRO A 33 1.29 2.56 10.32
CA PRO A 33 1.44 3.96 10.73
C PRO A 33 2.91 4.34 10.87
N ILE A 34 3.27 5.52 10.38
CA ILE A 34 4.58 6.14 10.62
C ILE A 34 4.50 6.94 11.92
N HIS A 35 5.39 6.63 12.85
CA HIS A 35 5.48 7.32 14.12
C HIS A 35 6.72 8.22 14.15
N PHE A 36 6.51 9.47 14.56
CA PHE A 36 7.57 10.41 14.89
C PHE A 36 7.76 10.43 16.40
N GLY A 37 8.99 10.37 16.86
CA GLY A 37 9.29 10.55 18.29
C GLY A 37 8.81 11.93 18.77
N LYS A 38 8.56 12.07 20.08
CA LYS A 38 8.12 13.34 20.65
C LYS A 38 9.10 14.47 20.31
N GLY A 39 8.62 15.51 19.64
CA GLY A 39 9.43 16.66 19.21
C GLY A 39 10.33 16.39 17.99
N GLN A 40 10.28 15.19 17.41
CA GLN A 40 11.04 14.86 16.21
C GLN A 40 10.26 15.26 14.95
N VAL A 41 11.00 15.79 13.97
CA VAL A 41 10.47 16.14 12.64
C VAL A 41 10.84 15.12 11.59
N SER A 42 11.66 14.13 11.94
CA SER A 42 12.10 13.06 11.06
C SER A 42 11.98 11.70 11.71
N THR A 43 11.81 10.69 10.87
CA THR A 43 11.89 9.29 11.26
C THR A 43 12.46 8.45 10.13
N VAL A 44 13.04 7.31 10.47
CA VAL A 44 13.59 6.36 9.50
C VAL A 44 12.80 5.06 9.57
N ILE A 45 12.37 4.60 8.43
CA ILE A 45 11.69 3.33 8.24
C ILE A 45 12.62 2.39 7.50
N THR A 46 12.78 1.18 7.98
CA THR A 46 13.45 0.10 7.27
C THR A 46 12.50 -1.06 7.08
N GLY A 47 12.62 -1.73 5.94
CA GLY A 47 11.79 -2.90 5.67
C GLY A 47 12.37 -3.78 4.59
N LYS A 48 11.80 -4.98 4.47
CA LYS A 48 12.16 -5.95 3.45
C LYS A 48 10.89 -6.48 2.81
N LEU A 49 10.91 -6.56 1.49
CA LEU A 49 9.87 -7.22 0.70
C LEU A 49 10.33 -8.64 0.40
N SER A 50 9.53 -9.63 0.77
CA SER A 50 9.77 -11.02 0.40
C SER A 50 9.65 -11.22 -1.12
N PRO A 51 10.14 -12.33 -1.69
CA PRO A 51 10.08 -12.58 -3.14
C PRO A 51 8.69 -12.39 -3.77
N ASN A 52 7.63 -12.72 -3.04
CA ASN A 52 6.23 -12.66 -3.52
C ASN A 52 5.51 -11.38 -3.08
N GLN A 53 6.22 -10.41 -2.53
CA GLN A 53 5.67 -9.15 -2.06
C GLN A 53 6.19 -8.01 -2.92
N ASP A 54 5.28 -7.29 -3.59
CA ASP A 54 5.63 -6.20 -4.50
C ASP A 54 5.80 -4.87 -3.80
N ALA A 55 5.09 -4.66 -2.68
CA ALA A 55 5.13 -3.39 -1.96
C ALA A 55 4.80 -3.52 -0.48
N ALA A 56 5.26 -2.54 0.30
CA ALA A 56 4.82 -2.25 1.65
C ALA A 56 4.15 -0.87 1.68
N TRP A 57 3.17 -0.70 2.57
CA TRP A 57 2.39 0.51 2.70
C TRP A 57 2.52 1.12 4.09
N TYR A 58 2.71 2.42 4.10
CA TYR A 58 2.80 3.24 5.31
C TYR A 58 1.81 4.39 5.24
N GLN A 59 1.49 5.01 6.39
CA GLN A 59 0.65 6.20 6.44
C GLN A 59 1.09 7.16 7.53
N PHE A 60 0.86 8.45 7.29
CA PHE A 60 1.03 9.52 8.27
C PHE A 60 0.01 10.63 8.05
N GLY A 61 -0.32 11.34 9.12
CA GLY A 61 -1.13 12.55 9.04
C GLY A 61 -0.28 13.78 8.84
N ALA A 62 -0.74 14.71 8.00
CA ALA A 62 -0.07 16.01 7.83
C ALA A 62 -1.07 17.12 7.51
N THR A 63 -0.62 18.36 7.62
CA THR A 63 -1.41 19.56 7.36
C THR A 63 -0.90 20.26 6.11
N ALA A 64 -1.81 20.80 5.30
CA ALA A 64 -1.46 21.60 4.14
C ALA A 64 -0.47 22.73 4.52
N GLY A 65 0.55 22.94 3.67
CA GLY A 65 1.62 23.92 3.88
C GLY A 65 2.74 23.46 4.82
N GLN A 66 2.76 22.20 5.27
CA GLN A 66 3.95 21.61 5.85
C GLN A 66 4.93 21.21 4.75
N PHE A 67 6.21 21.50 4.92
CA PHE A 67 7.25 21.00 4.02
C PHE A 67 7.58 19.56 4.36
N ALA A 68 7.64 18.69 3.35
CA ALA A 68 8.02 17.29 3.49
C ALA A 68 9.19 16.96 2.57
N LEU A 69 10.09 16.09 3.07
CA LEU A 69 11.14 15.46 2.31
C LEU A 69 11.13 13.97 2.62
N ILE A 70 10.99 13.13 1.60
CA ILE A 70 10.96 11.68 1.71
C ILE A 70 12.05 11.11 0.80
N ASN A 71 13.02 10.44 1.40
CA ASN A 71 14.13 9.80 0.72
C ASN A 71 14.00 8.29 0.81
N ILE A 72 14.48 7.60 -0.24
CA ILE A 72 14.63 6.14 -0.23
C ILE A 72 16.07 5.78 -0.57
N SER A 73 16.61 4.81 0.14
CA SER A 73 17.95 4.29 -0.05
C SER A 73 18.00 2.78 0.12
N PRO A 74 19.04 2.10 -0.41
CA PRO A 74 19.25 0.68 -0.18
C PRO A 74 19.35 0.35 1.30
N LEU A 75 18.84 -0.82 1.67
CA LEU A 75 19.09 -1.42 2.99
C LEU A 75 20.26 -2.39 2.89
N ALA A 76 21.31 -2.17 3.67
CA ALA A 76 22.44 -3.08 3.72
C ALA A 76 22.03 -4.51 4.08
N GLY A 77 22.68 -5.50 3.47
CA GLY A 77 22.44 -6.92 3.75
C GLY A 77 21.20 -7.50 3.06
N THR A 78 20.64 -6.81 2.04
CA THR A 78 19.59 -7.37 1.18
C THR A 78 20.10 -7.58 -0.24
N SER A 79 19.57 -8.63 -0.90
CA SER A 79 20.00 -9.02 -2.24
C SER A 79 19.56 -8.03 -3.32
N GLU A 80 18.42 -7.37 -3.10
CA GLU A 80 17.84 -6.38 -4.00
C GLU A 80 17.39 -5.15 -3.21
N THR A 81 17.15 -4.06 -3.93
CA THR A 81 16.64 -2.80 -3.37
C THR A 81 15.21 -2.57 -3.82
N ALA A 82 14.33 -2.30 -2.85
CA ALA A 82 13.00 -1.77 -3.12
C ALA A 82 13.12 -0.23 -3.25
N ASN A 83 13.35 0.25 -4.46
CA ASN A 83 13.69 1.64 -4.75
C ASN A 83 12.59 2.42 -5.46
N VAL A 84 11.37 1.92 -5.49
CA VAL A 84 10.20 2.63 -6.01
C VAL A 84 9.39 3.16 -4.84
N GLY A 85 9.40 4.46 -4.66
CA GLY A 85 8.57 5.15 -3.67
C GLY A 85 7.45 5.93 -4.35
N VAL A 86 6.24 5.88 -3.81
CA VAL A 86 5.10 6.68 -4.28
C VAL A 86 4.35 7.24 -3.07
N LEU A 87 4.18 8.56 -3.07
CA LEU A 87 3.38 9.26 -2.07
C LEU A 87 1.97 9.50 -2.63
N HIS A 88 0.97 8.91 -2.01
CA HIS A 88 -0.45 9.15 -2.29
C HIS A 88 -0.98 10.22 -1.35
N MET A 89 -1.62 11.22 -1.91
CA MET A 89 -2.14 12.38 -1.19
C MET A 89 -3.61 12.18 -0.79
N PRO A 90 -4.12 12.95 0.18
CA PRO A 90 -5.51 12.79 0.65
C PRO A 90 -6.59 12.99 -0.42
N ASP A 91 -6.28 13.72 -1.49
CA ASP A 91 -7.21 13.97 -2.61
C ASP A 91 -7.16 12.90 -3.72
N GLY A 92 -6.37 11.83 -3.52
CA GLY A 92 -6.20 10.75 -4.48
C GLY A 92 -5.12 10.99 -5.53
N SER A 93 -4.51 12.18 -5.59
CA SER A 93 -3.33 12.42 -6.40
C SER A 93 -2.12 11.69 -5.82
N TYR A 94 -1.08 11.54 -6.62
CA TYR A 94 0.16 10.88 -6.16
C TYR A 94 1.37 11.51 -6.85
N ASP A 95 2.51 11.39 -6.16
CA ASP A 95 3.83 11.77 -6.66
C ASP A 95 4.82 10.68 -6.24
N GLY A 96 5.93 10.57 -6.97
CA GLY A 96 6.95 9.59 -6.61
C GLY A 96 8.06 9.44 -7.63
N ASN A 97 9.10 8.74 -7.22
CA ASN A 97 10.29 8.52 -8.01
C ASN A 97 10.82 7.07 -7.83
N LYS A 98 11.75 6.67 -8.70
CA LYS A 98 12.52 5.42 -8.60
C LYS A 98 13.84 5.71 -7.92
N GLY A 99 13.91 5.40 -6.61
CA GLY A 99 15.09 5.67 -5.80
C GLY A 99 15.30 7.16 -5.50
N GLY A 100 16.21 7.46 -4.61
CA GLY A 100 16.53 8.83 -4.22
C GLY A 100 15.36 9.56 -3.56
N ILE A 101 15.02 10.74 -4.03
CA ILE A 101 13.94 11.55 -3.47
C ILE A 101 12.60 11.08 -4.02
N VAL A 102 11.72 10.63 -3.12
CA VAL A 102 10.34 10.24 -3.42
C VAL A 102 9.44 11.46 -3.47
N TYR A 103 9.62 12.39 -2.54
CA TYR A 103 8.88 13.65 -2.47
C TYR A 103 9.75 14.74 -1.84
N GLN A 104 9.65 15.93 -2.38
CA GLN A 104 10.26 17.14 -1.79
C GLN A 104 9.38 18.33 -2.14
N GLY A 105 8.76 18.93 -1.13
CA GLY A 105 7.92 20.11 -1.35
C GLY A 105 6.89 20.31 -0.24
N CYS A 106 6.01 21.27 -0.51
CA CYS A 106 4.94 21.62 0.41
C CYS A 106 3.73 20.72 0.20
N LEU A 107 3.27 20.13 1.27
CA LEU A 107 2.12 19.24 1.24
C LEU A 107 0.84 20.04 0.90
N PRO A 108 0.11 19.66 -0.16
CA PRO A 108 -0.98 20.49 -0.68
C PRO A 108 -2.28 20.37 0.13
N LYS A 109 -2.46 19.32 0.90
CA LYS A 109 -3.74 18.99 1.58
C LYS A 109 -3.50 18.61 3.04
N THR A 110 -4.50 18.90 3.86
CA THR A 110 -4.58 18.35 5.22
C THR A 110 -5.25 16.99 5.17
N GLY A 111 -4.66 15.97 5.80
CA GLY A 111 -5.24 14.64 5.85
C GLY A 111 -4.21 13.53 5.98
N THR A 112 -4.61 12.32 5.65
CA THR A 112 -3.77 11.13 5.68
C THR A 112 -3.08 10.93 4.35
N TYR A 113 -1.75 10.89 4.40
CA TYR A 113 -0.88 10.54 3.29
C TYR A 113 -0.50 9.06 3.38
N ARG A 114 -0.38 8.39 2.24
CA ARG A 114 0.03 6.98 2.17
C ARG A 114 1.29 6.86 1.33
N LEU A 115 2.30 6.21 1.89
CA LEU A 115 3.59 5.99 1.25
C LEU A 115 3.71 4.52 0.84
N LYS A 116 3.87 4.28 -0.45
CA LYS A 116 4.15 2.96 -1.01
C LYS A 116 5.65 2.80 -1.20
N MET A 117 6.22 1.72 -0.68
CA MET A 117 7.59 1.29 -0.93
C MET A 117 7.54 0.02 -1.76
N GLY A 118 8.06 0.05 -2.98
CA GLY A 118 7.88 -1.03 -3.95
C GLY A 118 9.16 -1.49 -4.62
N ARG A 119 9.09 -2.67 -5.23
CA ARG A 119 10.12 -3.19 -6.12
C ARG A 119 10.13 -2.42 -7.44
N ASN A 120 11.29 -2.29 -8.04
CA ASN A 120 11.38 -2.00 -9.46
C ASN A 120 11.17 -3.30 -10.23
N LEU A 121 9.94 -3.55 -10.66
CA LEU A 121 9.57 -4.81 -11.34
C LEU A 121 10.34 -5.05 -12.64
N MET A 122 10.96 -4.00 -13.22
CA MET A 122 11.80 -4.12 -14.41
C MET A 122 13.25 -4.51 -14.09
N ALA A 123 13.66 -4.47 -12.84
CA ALA A 123 15.02 -4.73 -12.40
C ALA A 123 15.08 -5.72 -11.21
N THR A 124 14.02 -6.48 -10.97
CA THR A 124 13.99 -7.50 -9.93
C THR A 124 14.29 -8.90 -10.48
N ASN A 125 15.04 -9.67 -9.71
CA ASN A 125 15.25 -11.10 -9.93
C ASN A 125 14.42 -11.97 -8.96
N GLY A 126 13.43 -11.39 -8.30
CA GLY A 126 12.54 -12.09 -7.37
C GLY A 126 13.18 -12.45 -6.03
N LYS A 127 14.26 -11.79 -5.63
CA LYS A 127 14.91 -11.98 -4.33
C LYS A 127 14.34 -11.01 -3.29
N THR A 128 14.75 -11.17 -2.03
CA THR A 128 14.38 -10.23 -0.97
C THR A 128 14.94 -8.85 -1.28
N ALA A 129 14.05 -7.85 -1.34
CA ALA A 129 14.39 -6.46 -1.59
C ALA A 129 14.22 -5.61 -0.33
N GLY A 130 15.28 -4.90 0.07
CA GLY A 130 15.27 -4.04 1.24
C GLY A 130 15.15 -2.56 0.88
N TYR A 131 14.66 -1.77 1.81
CA TYR A 131 14.62 -0.32 1.71
C TYR A 131 14.90 0.32 3.07
N ARG A 132 15.50 1.51 2.99
CA ARG A 132 15.63 2.44 4.09
C ARG A 132 15.04 3.77 3.63
N THR A 133 14.04 4.25 4.31
CA THR A 133 13.32 5.48 3.95
C THR A 133 13.38 6.46 5.10
N GLU A 134 13.85 7.66 4.83
CA GLU A 134 13.76 8.77 5.75
C GLU A 134 12.59 9.65 5.39
N VAL A 135 11.77 9.96 6.38
CA VAL A 135 10.60 10.83 6.25
C VAL A 135 10.80 12.04 7.15
N ILE A 136 10.87 13.22 6.57
CA ILE A 136 10.98 14.49 7.25
C ILE A 136 9.72 15.29 6.99
N ILE A 137 9.06 15.78 8.06
CA ILE A 137 7.89 16.66 7.97
C ILE A 137 8.08 17.81 8.92
N LEU A 138 8.33 19.00 8.39
CA LEU A 138 8.51 20.18 9.20
C LEU A 138 7.17 20.68 9.74
N PRO A 139 7.12 21.19 10.98
CA PRO A 139 5.94 21.87 11.48
C PRO A 139 5.69 23.16 10.68
N LYS A 140 4.44 23.64 10.67
CA LYS A 140 4.05 24.80 9.85
C LYS A 140 4.93 26.04 10.06
N TYR A 141 5.30 26.34 11.29
CA TYR A 141 6.13 27.51 11.59
C TYR A 141 7.53 27.42 10.95
N ALA A 142 8.09 26.21 10.84
CA ALA A 142 9.39 25.99 10.21
C ALA A 142 9.27 25.87 8.66
N SER A 143 8.10 25.51 8.18
CA SER A 143 7.82 25.34 6.75
C SER A 143 7.63 26.66 6.00
N ARG A 144 7.25 27.75 6.68
CA ARG A 144 6.91 29.05 6.05
C ARG A 144 7.94 29.57 5.06
N LYS A 145 9.22 29.46 5.38
CA LYS A 145 10.31 29.92 4.49
C LYS A 145 10.51 29.05 3.25
N LEU A 146 9.90 27.88 3.21
CA LEU A 146 10.03 26.90 2.14
C LEU A 146 8.74 26.79 1.32
N CYS A 147 7.60 27.23 1.89
CA CYS A 147 6.27 27.01 1.36
C CYS A 147 5.46 28.29 1.05
N ASP A 148 5.99 29.47 1.34
CA ASP A 148 5.35 30.77 1.05
C ASP A 148 5.94 31.43 -0.20
#